data_2ad38cab0663102d07751eeefac14b66
#
_entry.id   2ad38cab0663102d07751eeefac14b66
#
_cell.length_a   1.000
_cell.length_b   1.000
_cell.length_c   1.000
_cell.angle_alpha   90.00
_cell.angle_beta   90.00
_cell.angle_gamma   90.00
#
_symmetry.space_group_name_H-M   'P 1'
#
loop_
_entity.id
_entity.type
_entity.pdbx_description
1 polymer ?
#
loop_
_entity_poly.entity_id
_entity_poly.type
_entity_poly.pdbx_seq_one_letter_code
_entity_poly.pdbx_strand_id
1 'polypeptide(L)'
;MDTQKPVLSAISENDPELAQRLVDRRAAIKAGATVSGAVAAGLRMASIPVALAAVARDAFGQTTRLPSVVVNVLNYALLLEEFETAFYTAAVAAPGLIPTADMPIFMRIRDNERAHRDFIRTTLGAQARPAPVADFTGGNGSGNGPYADILTNYQTFLAAAQAIEDNGVRAYKGQAPALMPYKDILTTALTIHSVEARHASQVRRLRHNFTEQEPFGQGWINLANTNVPGPAAGVYVGEANTVHAGIDAAGLTYNPPVALKEITEAFDEPFTQAQVLALVDGFIV
;
A
#
# COMPACT_ATOMS: atom_id res chain seq x y z
N MET A 1 17.72 28.30 21.15
CA MET A 1 19.04 28.11 20.51
C MET A 1 18.88 27.04 19.48
N ASP A 2 19.13 27.39 18.21
CA ASP A 2 18.86 26.54 17.06
C ASP A 2 20.01 25.52 16.90
N THR A 3 19.83 24.31 17.44
CA THR A 3 20.82 23.21 17.39
C THR A 3 21.00 22.60 16.00
N GLN A 4 20.33 23.14 14.96
CA GLN A 4 20.36 22.60 13.60
C GLN A 4 21.35 23.36 12.64
N LYS A 5 21.92 24.47 13.09
CA LYS A 5 22.95 25.18 12.28
C LYS A 5 24.17 24.32 11.95
N PRO A 6 24.71 23.50 12.86
CA PRO A 6 25.90 22.70 12.55
C PRO A 6 25.67 21.60 11.49
N VAL A 7 24.47 21.02 11.43
CA VAL A 7 24.16 19.93 10.49
C VAL A 7 24.04 20.45 9.05
N LEU A 8 23.40 21.60 8.86
CA LEU A 8 23.28 22.22 7.53
C LEU A 8 24.61 22.72 6.97
N SER A 9 25.52 23.20 7.83
CA SER A 9 26.86 23.61 7.38
C SER A 9 27.69 22.40 6.96
N ALA A 10 27.64 21.30 7.69
CA ALA A 10 28.35 20.07 7.35
C ALA A 10 27.82 19.43 6.04
N ILE A 11 26.49 19.52 5.78
CA ILE A 11 25.91 19.08 4.50
C ILE A 11 26.35 19.99 3.36
N SER A 12 26.37 21.32 3.58
CA SER A 12 26.79 22.30 2.57
C SER A 12 28.25 22.17 2.12
N GLU A 13 29.12 21.70 3.01
CA GLU A 13 30.53 21.44 2.69
C GLU A 13 30.71 20.16 1.85
N ASN A 14 29.87 19.15 2.04
CA ASN A 14 30.01 17.85 1.38
C ASN A 14 29.06 17.68 0.17
N ASP A 15 27.89 18.31 0.19
CA ASP A 15 26.89 18.27 -0.87
C ASP A 15 26.12 19.61 -0.93
N PRO A 16 26.64 20.60 -1.65
CA PRO A 16 26.00 21.93 -1.76
C PRO A 16 24.61 21.87 -2.40
N GLU A 17 24.38 20.94 -3.35
CA GLU A 17 23.09 20.78 -4.02
C GLU A 17 22.02 20.26 -3.07
N LEU A 18 22.34 19.25 -2.26
CA LEU A 18 21.46 18.74 -1.23
C LEU A 18 21.15 19.81 -0.18
N ALA A 19 22.15 20.58 0.25
CA ALA A 19 21.96 21.69 1.18
C ALA A 19 20.98 22.73 0.62
N GLN A 20 21.12 23.12 -0.65
CA GLN A 20 20.24 24.07 -1.32
C GLN A 20 18.80 23.52 -1.41
N ARG A 21 18.64 22.26 -1.81
CA ARG A 21 17.31 21.61 -1.88
C ARG A 21 16.61 21.55 -0.51
N LEU A 22 17.35 21.35 0.57
CA LEU A 22 16.80 21.36 1.94
C LEU A 22 16.38 22.77 2.38
N VAL A 23 17.12 23.81 1.98
CA VAL A 23 16.78 25.23 2.24
C VAL A 23 15.52 25.61 1.45
N ASP A 24 15.45 25.26 0.18
CA ASP A 24 14.30 25.55 -0.69
C ASP A 24 13.03 24.84 -0.20
N ARG A 25 13.14 23.59 0.24
CA ARG A 25 12.05 22.84 0.85
C ARG A 25 11.55 23.48 2.15
N ARG A 26 12.45 23.99 2.98
CA ARG A 26 12.09 24.74 4.22
C ARG A 26 11.42 26.08 3.89
N ALA A 27 11.91 26.79 2.87
CA ALA A 27 11.30 28.02 2.39
C ALA A 27 9.89 27.79 1.85
N ALA A 28 9.68 26.73 1.07
CA ALA A 28 8.37 26.31 0.58
C ALA A 28 7.40 25.93 1.71
N ILE A 29 7.86 25.19 2.74
CA ILE A 29 7.06 24.87 3.92
C ILE A 29 6.70 26.14 4.72
N LYS A 30 7.64 27.08 4.88
CA LYS A 30 7.37 28.36 5.55
C LYS A 30 6.42 29.25 4.75
N ALA A 31 6.56 29.31 3.44
CA ALA A 31 5.66 30.06 2.54
C ALA A 31 4.24 29.47 2.56
N GLY A 32 4.10 28.15 2.55
CA GLY A 32 2.81 27.46 2.73
C GLY A 32 2.16 27.72 4.09
N ALA A 33 2.95 27.95 5.14
CA ALA A 33 2.44 28.30 6.46
C ALA A 33 1.93 29.73 6.58
N THR A 34 2.27 30.62 5.64
CA THR A 34 1.81 32.03 5.60
C THR A 34 0.55 32.25 4.76
N VAL A 35 0.14 31.27 3.98
CA VAL A 35 -1.11 31.32 3.21
C VAL A 35 -2.28 30.96 4.12
N SER A 36 -2.85 31.98 4.70
CA SER A 36 -4.15 32.08 5.42
C SER A 36 -4.46 31.00 6.47
N GLY A 37 -4.82 31.44 7.66
CA GLY A 37 -5.27 30.60 8.80
C GLY A 37 -6.43 29.63 8.47
N ALA A 38 -7.14 29.81 7.36
CA ALA A 38 -8.16 28.91 6.84
C ALA A 38 -7.56 27.62 6.25
N VAL A 39 -6.39 27.70 5.59
CA VAL A 39 -5.67 26.51 5.07
C VAL A 39 -5.01 25.75 6.21
N ALA A 40 -4.46 26.46 7.21
CA ALA A 40 -3.85 25.83 8.38
C ALA A 40 -4.90 25.15 9.30
N ALA A 41 -6.10 25.68 9.39
CA ALA A 41 -7.22 25.05 10.11
C ALA A 41 -7.77 23.83 9.31
N GLY A 42 -7.83 23.93 7.98
CA GLY A 42 -8.19 22.82 7.09
C GLY A 42 -7.18 21.68 7.14
N LEU A 43 -5.88 21.96 7.22
CA LEU A 43 -4.81 20.97 7.34
C LEU A 43 -4.79 20.25 8.69
N ARG A 44 -5.36 20.82 9.76
CA ARG A 44 -5.51 20.16 11.06
C ARG A 44 -6.72 19.23 11.14
N MET A 45 -7.71 19.46 10.27
CA MET A 45 -8.96 18.69 10.22
C MET A 45 -9.05 17.79 8.98
N ALA A 46 -8.32 18.11 7.92
CA ALA A 46 -8.23 17.27 6.73
C ALA A 46 -7.12 16.25 6.90
N SER A 47 -7.45 14.99 6.75
CA SER A 47 -6.44 13.93 6.62
C SER A 47 -5.47 14.26 5.48
N ILE A 48 -4.21 13.87 5.61
CA ILE A 48 -3.14 14.03 4.60
C ILE A 48 -3.61 13.77 3.15
N PRO A 49 -4.52 12.82 2.88
CA PRO A 49 -5.10 12.58 1.55
C PRO A 49 -5.78 13.79 0.89
N VAL A 50 -6.48 14.62 1.66
CA VAL A 50 -7.21 15.79 1.09
C VAL A 50 -6.24 16.89 0.64
N ALA A 51 -5.14 17.09 1.37
CA ALA A 51 -4.12 18.05 0.97
C ALA A 51 -3.37 17.57 -0.30
N LEU A 52 -3.08 16.27 -0.43
CA LEU A 52 -2.46 15.67 -1.61
C LEU A 52 -3.40 15.68 -2.83
N ALA A 53 -4.71 15.47 -2.63
CA ALA A 53 -5.71 15.58 -3.69
C ALA A 53 -5.84 17.02 -4.24
N ALA A 54 -5.72 18.02 -3.36
CA ALA A 54 -5.69 19.43 -3.79
C ALA A 54 -4.43 19.74 -4.61
N VAL A 55 -3.25 19.25 -4.21
CA VAL A 55 -1.99 19.40 -4.95
C VAL A 55 -2.06 18.70 -6.30
N ALA A 56 -2.62 17.49 -6.38
CA ALA A 56 -2.81 16.79 -7.65
C ALA A 56 -3.75 17.54 -8.59
N ARG A 57 -4.86 18.13 -8.08
CA ARG A 57 -5.76 18.98 -8.85
C ARG A 57 -5.09 20.26 -9.35
N ASP A 58 -4.27 20.89 -8.53
CA ASP A 58 -3.54 22.11 -8.91
C ASP A 58 -2.44 21.81 -9.94
N ALA A 59 -1.76 20.66 -9.83
CA ALA A 59 -0.73 20.24 -10.78
C ALA A 59 -1.28 19.95 -12.19
N PHE A 60 -2.55 19.48 -12.28
CA PHE A 60 -3.20 19.20 -13.58
C PHE A 60 -4.14 20.31 -14.06
N GLY A 61 -4.33 21.40 -13.30
CA GLY A 61 -5.26 22.50 -13.60
C GLY A 61 -6.74 22.08 -13.45
N GLN A 62 -7.59 23.00 -13.02
CA GLN A 62 -9.02 22.72 -12.73
C GLN A 62 -9.86 22.33 -13.97
N THR A 63 -9.28 22.30 -15.16
CA THR A 63 -9.98 22.05 -16.44
C THR A 63 -9.38 20.95 -17.29
N THR A 64 -8.24 20.36 -16.93
CA THR A 64 -7.60 19.31 -17.74
C THR A 64 -8.06 17.92 -17.28
N ARG A 65 -8.66 17.20 -18.20
CA ARG A 65 -8.98 15.78 -18.05
C ARG A 65 -7.68 15.01 -17.79
N LEU A 66 -7.65 14.15 -16.77
CA LEU A 66 -6.50 13.28 -16.51
C LEU A 66 -6.16 12.45 -17.76
N PRO A 67 -4.86 12.20 -18.03
CA PRO A 67 -4.45 11.30 -19.10
C PRO A 67 -5.08 9.91 -18.95
N SER A 68 -5.44 9.27 -20.04
CA SER A 68 -6.14 7.98 -20.03
C SER A 68 -5.38 6.89 -19.26
N VAL A 69 -4.05 6.86 -19.36
CA VAL A 69 -3.21 5.91 -18.60
C VAL A 69 -3.35 6.15 -17.09
N VAL A 70 -3.36 7.40 -16.64
CA VAL A 70 -3.55 7.76 -15.23
C VAL A 70 -4.95 7.35 -14.76
N VAL A 71 -5.99 7.67 -15.56
CA VAL A 71 -7.38 7.28 -15.26
C VAL A 71 -7.51 5.76 -15.12
N ASN A 72 -6.88 5.00 -16.03
CA ASN A 72 -6.93 3.54 -15.99
C ASN A 72 -6.24 2.98 -14.75
N VAL A 73 -5.03 3.45 -14.44
CA VAL A 73 -4.28 3.01 -13.25
C VAL A 73 -5.00 3.40 -11.96
N LEU A 74 -5.51 4.62 -11.86
CA LEU A 74 -6.23 5.07 -10.67
C LEU A 74 -7.57 4.35 -10.49
N ASN A 75 -8.32 4.04 -11.56
CA ASN A 75 -9.55 3.24 -11.44
C ASN A 75 -9.27 1.78 -11.10
N TYR A 76 -8.14 1.24 -11.52
CA TYR A 76 -7.69 -0.07 -11.09
C TYR A 76 -7.32 -0.06 -9.59
N ALA A 77 -6.54 0.91 -9.13
CA ALA A 77 -6.24 1.06 -7.72
C ALA A 77 -7.52 1.29 -6.90
N LEU A 78 -8.43 2.16 -7.37
CA LEU A 78 -9.71 2.42 -6.71
C LEU A 78 -10.53 1.14 -6.51
N LEU A 79 -10.50 0.21 -7.45
CA LEU A 79 -11.21 -1.08 -7.33
C LEU A 79 -10.70 -1.86 -6.11
N LEU A 80 -9.39 -1.90 -5.89
CA LEU A 80 -8.77 -2.60 -4.77
C LEU A 80 -9.08 -1.89 -3.46
N GLU A 81 -8.89 -0.59 -3.38
CA GLU A 81 -9.16 0.22 -2.19
C GLU A 81 -10.64 0.19 -1.75
N GLU A 82 -11.58 0.14 -2.71
CA GLU A 82 -13.01 -0.04 -2.41
C GLU A 82 -13.27 -1.41 -1.78
N PHE A 83 -12.62 -2.45 -2.32
CA PHE A 83 -12.72 -3.80 -1.79
C PHE A 83 -12.11 -3.86 -0.38
N GLU A 84 -10.92 -3.35 -0.15
CA GLU A 84 -10.21 -3.34 1.12
C GLU A 84 -10.96 -2.52 2.18
N THR A 85 -11.45 -1.34 1.81
CA THR A 85 -12.30 -0.52 2.68
C THR A 85 -13.57 -1.28 3.12
N ALA A 86 -14.24 -1.97 2.18
CA ALA A 86 -15.43 -2.75 2.48
C ALA A 86 -15.12 -3.95 3.37
N PHE A 87 -14.03 -4.67 3.06
CA PHE A 87 -13.55 -5.83 3.81
C PHE A 87 -13.27 -5.49 5.28
N TYR A 88 -12.42 -4.49 5.53
CA TYR A 88 -12.09 -4.11 6.90
C TYR A 88 -13.26 -3.43 7.63
N THR A 89 -14.16 -2.76 6.92
CA THR A 89 -15.38 -2.22 7.52
C THR A 89 -16.29 -3.35 8.01
N ALA A 90 -16.49 -4.38 7.21
CA ALA A 90 -17.27 -5.55 7.59
C ALA A 90 -16.62 -6.32 8.75
N ALA A 91 -15.31 -6.53 8.70
CA ALA A 91 -14.57 -7.25 9.74
C ALA A 91 -14.62 -6.53 11.10
N VAL A 92 -14.40 -5.21 11.13
CA VAL A 92 -14.48 -4.40 12.37
C VAL A 92 -15.88 -4.38 12.94
N ALA A 93 -16.92 -4.46 12.09
CA ALA A 93 -18.30 -4.50 12.51
C ALA A 93 -18.79 -5.90 12.92
N ALA A 94 -18.05 -6.97 12.57
CA ALA A 94 -18.44 -8.35 12.85
C ALA A 94 -18.29 -8.69 14.35
N PRO A 95 -19.38 -9.03 15.07
CA PRO A 95 -19.32 -9.26 16.51
C PRO A 95 -18.43 -10.47 16.85
N GLY A 96 -17.42 -10.25 17.70
CA GLY A 96 -16.56 -11.33 18.21
C GLY A 96 -15.55 -11.88 17.21
N LEU A 97 -15.46 -11.34 15.98
CA LEU A 97 -14.46 -11.77 15.01
C LEU A 97 -13.05 -11.37 15.46
N ILE A 98 -12.83 -10.09 15.70
CA ILE A 98 -11.51 -9.54 16.04
C ILE A 98 -11.38 -9.48 17.57
N PRO A 99 -10.31 -10.07 18.14
CA PRO A 99 -10.02 -9.93 19.58
C PRO A 99 -9.89 -8.45 19.97
N THR A 100 -10.34 -8.11 21.18
CA THR A 100 -10.30 -6.72 21.67
C THR A 100 -8.91 -6.10 21.66
N ALA A 101 -7.87 -6.90 21.88
CA ALA A 101 -6.47 -6.45 21.84
C ALA A 101 -6.02 -6.03 20.43
N ASP A 102 -6.53 -6.68 19.39
CA ASP A 102 -6.15 -6.45 18.00
C ASP A 102 -7.07 -5.45 17.28
N MET A 103 -8.26 -5.19 17.83
CA MET A 103 -9.25 -4.28 17.27
C MET A 103 -8.68 -2.90 16.88
N PRO A 104 -7.86 -2.22 17.70
CA PRO A 104 -7.30 -0.92 17.33
C PRO A 104 -6.41 -0.96 16.08
N ILE A 105 -5.76 -2.11 15.81
CA ILE A 105 -4.91 -2.30 14.63
C ILE A 105 -5.78 -2.31 13.38
N PHE A 106 -6.84 -3.15 13.34
CA PHE A 106 -7.72 -3.26 12.20
C PHE A 106 -8.58 -2.02 11.97
N MET A 107 -8.96 -1.32 13.03
CA MET A 107 -9.60 0.00 12.90
C MET A 107 -8.67 0.99 12.20
N ARG A 108 -7.37 0.97 12.49
CA ARG A 108 -6.39 1.84 11.84
C ARG A 108 -6.17 1.46 10.39
N ILE A 109 -6.04 0.18 10.07
CA ILE A 109 -5.93 -0.30 8.69
C ILE A 109 -7.17 0.17 7.92
N ARG A 110 -8.38 -0.14 8.38
CA ARG A 110 -9.63 0.33 7.76
C ARG A 110 -9.63 1.83 7.48
N ASP A 111 -9.18 2.64 8.42
CA ASP A 111 -9.19 4.10 8.28
C ASP A 111 -8.14 4.58 7.27
N ASN A 112 -7.03 3.86 7.12
CA ASN A 112 -6.04 4.11 6.09
C ASN A 112 -6.59 3.76 4.71
N GLU A 113 -7.23 2.58 4.53
CA GLU A 113 -7.85 2.19 3.25
C GLU A 113 -8.96 3.16 2.82
N ARG A 114 -9.75 3.63 3.78
CA ARG A 114 -10.72 4.70 3.50
C ARG A 114 -10.04 5.98 3.00
N ALA A 115 -8.90 6.33 3.58
CA ALA A 115 -8.16 7.53 3.17
C ALA A 115 -7.54 7.35 1.77
N HIS A 116 -6.99 6.20 1.44
CA HIS A 116 -6.48 5.85 0.12
C HIS A 116 -7.60 5.93 -0.93
N ARG A 117 -8.70 5.21 -0.69
CA ARG A 117 -9.90 5.22 -1.54
C ARG A 117 -10.42 6.63 -1.79
N ASP A 118 -10.64 7.42 -0.74
CA ASP A 118 -11.22 8.75 -0.83
C ASP A 118 -10.29 9.70 -1.58
N PHE A 119 -8.97 9.56 -1.40
CA PHE A 119 -7.96 10.29 -2.18
C PHE A 119 -8.07 9.96 -3.67
N ILE A 120 -8.05 8.67 -4.04
CA ILE A 120 -8.10 8.24 -5.45
C ILE A 120 -9.42 8.67 -6.08
N ARG A 121 -10.55 8.48 -5.39
CA ARG A 121 -11.88 8.88 -5.85
C ARG A 121 -11.96 10.40 -6.08
N THR A 122 -11.40 11.18 -5.17
CA THR A 122 -11.33 12.65 -5.30
C THR A 122 -10.46 13.08 -6.48
N THR A 123 -9.33 12.39 -6.68
CA THR A 123 -8.42 12.66 -7.80
C THR A 123 -9.08 12.36 -9.15
N LEU A 124 -9.81 11.26 -9.26
CA LEU A 124 -10.55 10.88 -10.47
C LEU A 124 -11.76 11.78 -10.74
N GLY A 125 -12.42 12.28 -9.70
CA GLY A 125 -13.65 13.06 -9.81
C GLY A 125 -14.73 12.30 -10.59
N ALA A 126 -15.27 12.91 -11.65
CA ALA A 126 -16.30 12.30 -12.50
C ALA A 126 -15.80 11.10 -13.34
N GLN A 127 -14.49 10.83 -13.37
CA GLN A 127 -13.89 9.69 -14.07
C GLN A 127 -13.75 8.45 -13.16
N ALA A 128 -14.12 8.56 -11.88
CA ALA A 128 -14.13 7.45 -10.95
C ALA A 128 -15.23 6.44 -11.31
N ARG A 129 -14.86 5.15 -11.35
CA ARG A 129 -15.82 4.07 -11.51
C ARG A 129 -16.67 3.89 -10.25
N PRO A 130 -17.89 3.35 -10.36
CA PRO A 130 -18.67 2.94 -9.21
C PRO A 130 -17.90 1.93 -8.34
N ALA A 131 -18.20 1.91 -7.03
CA ALA A 131 -17.69 0.87 -6.15
C ALA A 131 -18.20 -0.51 -6.60
N PRO A 132 -17.35 -1.54 -6.56
CA PRO A 132 -17.78 -2.90 -6.88
C PRO A 132 -18.70 -3.45 -5.78
N VAL A 133 -19.44 -4.50 -6.11
CA VAL A 133 -20.05 -5.36 -5.11
C VAL A 133 -19.02 -6.39 -4.67
N ALA A 134 -18.77 -6.51 -3.37
CA ALA A 134 -17.78 -7.43 -2.83
C ALA A 134 -18.43 -8.69 -2.29
N ASP A 135 -17.87 -9.84 -2.63
CA ASP A 135 -18.14 -11.13 -1.97
C ASP A 135 -16.86 -11.62 -1.28
N PHE A 136 -16.71 -11.32 0.00
CA PHE A 136 -15.48 -11.66 0.75
C PHE A 136 -15.23 -13.16 0.85
N THR A 137 -16.24 -13.98 0.56
CA THR A 137 -16.07 -15.43 0.56
C THR A 137 -15.35 -15.97 -0.66
N GLY A 138 -15.21 -15.17 -1.72
CA GLY A 138 -14.67 -15.60 -3.00
C GLY A 138 -15.65 -16.48 -3.79
N GLY A 139 -16.94 -16.33 -3.53
CA GLY A 139 -18.04 -17.13 -4.10
C GLY A 139 -18.72 -16.49 -5.31
N ASN A 140 -18.15 -15.45 -5.91
CA ASN A 140 -18.69 -14.75 -7.08
C ASN A 140 -20.15 -14.29 -6.89
N GLY A 141 -20.40 -13.63 -5.76
CA GLY A 141 -21.71 -13.11 -5.37
C GLY A 141 -22.64 -14.10 -4.68
N SER A 142 -22.25 -15.37 -4.54
CA SER A 142 -23.06 -16.39 -3.87
C SER A 142 -23.01 -16.31 -2.34
N GLY A 143 -22.01 -15.63 -1.78
CA GLY A 143 -21.73 -15.63 -0.35
C GLY A 143 -21.28 -16.99 0.21
N ASN A 144 -20.96 -17.95 -0.63
CA ASN A 144 -20.62 -19.33 -0.26
C ASN A 144 -19.37 -19.83 -1.01
N GLY A 145 -18.31 -19.05 -0.95
CA GLY A 145 -17.00 -19.36 -1.54
C GLY A 145 -16.05 -20.10 -0.62
N PRO A 146 -14.78 -20.24 -1.03
CA PRO A 146 -13.72 -20.91 -0.25
C PRO A 146 -13.48 -20.32 1.14
N TYR A 147 -13.89 -19.08 1.37
CA TYR A 147 -13.73 -18.34 2.63
C TYR A 147 -15.07 -18.00 3.28
N ALA A 148 -16.03 -18.94 3.26
CA ALA A 148 -17.39 -18.73 3.78
C ALA A 148 -17.44 -18.31 5.26
N ASP A 149 -16.42 -18.66 6.05
CA ASP A 149 -16.30 -18.31 7.47
C ASP A 149 -15.45 -17.05 7.75
N ILE A 150 -15.09 -16.26 6.73
CA ILE A 150 -14.14 -15.15 6.82
C ILE A 150 -14.54 -14.05 7.84
N LEU A 151 -15.83 -13.85 8.06
CA LEU A 151 -16.36 -12.89 9.04
C LEU A 151 -16.75 -13.53 10.39
N THR A 152 -16.46 -14.81 10.58
CA THR A 152 -16.76 -15.54 11.84
C THR A 152 -15.55 -16.29 12.40
N ASN A 153 -14.49 -16.45 11.61
CA ASN A 153 -13.26 -17.14 11.98
C ASN A 153 -12.06 -16.20 11.85
N TYR A 154 -11.47 -15.84 12.99
CA TYR A 154 -10.35 -14.88 13.02
C TYR A 154 -9.12 -15.37 12.25
N GLN A 155 -8.83 -16.67 12.22
CA GLN A 155 -7.68 -17.20 11.48
C GLN A 155 -7.90 -17.13 9.96
N THR A 156 -9.12 -17.41 9.49
CA THR A 156 -9.49 -17.22 8.08
C THR A 156 -9.41 -15.74 7.69
N PHE A 157 -9.93 -14.84 8.54
CA PHE A 157 -9.83 -13.40 8.35
C PHE A 157 -8.37 -12.94 8.26
N LEU A 158 -7.51 -13.35 9.20
CA LEU A 158 -6.08 -12.99 9.18
C LEU A 158 -5.36 -13.49 7.92
N ALA A 159 -5.67 -14.71 7.48
CA ALA A 159 -5.07 -15.28 6.27
C ALA A 159 -5.48 -14.50 5.01
N ALA A 160 -6.76 -14.14 4.91
CA ALA A 160 -7.26 -13.31 3.82
C ALA A 160 -6.70 -11.88 3.88
N ALA A 161 -6.71 -11.25 5.06
CA ALA A 161 -6.14 -9.93 5.26
C ALA A 161 -4.67 -9.88 4.85
N GLN A 162 -3.85 -10.88 5.23
CA GLN A 162 -2.46 -10.97 4.80
C GLN A 162 -2.34 -11.01 3.28
N ALA A 163 -3.14 -11.83 2.60
CA ALA A 163 -3.09 -11.94 1.15
C ALA A 163 -3.58 -10.67 0.44
N ILE A 164 -4.59 -10.00 0.98
CA ILE A 164 -5.12 -8.74 0.45
C ILE A 164 -4.05 -7.66 0.49
N GLU A 165 -3.39 -7.46 1.63
CA GLU A 165 -2.34 -6.45 1.80
C GLU A 165 -1.10 -6.75 0.93
N ASP A 166 -0.63 -8.01 0.92
CA ASP A 166 0.50 -8.40 0.05
C ASP A 166 0.14 -8.19 -1.44
N ASN A 167 -1.12 -8.43 -1.83
CA ASN A 167 -1.60 -8.16 -3.18
C ASN A 167 -1.60 -6.65 -3.48
N GLY A 168 -2.00 -5.80 -2.52
CA GLY A 168 -1.94 -4.34 -2.61
C GLY A 168 -0.52 -3.85 -2.87
N VAL A 169 0.46 -4.33 -2.10
CA VAL A 169 1.89 -4.04 -2.30
C VAL A 169 2.32 -4.33 -3.74
N ARG A 170 2.04 -5.54 -4.24
CA ARG A 170 2.42 -6.01 -5.56
C ARG A 170 1.69 -5.27 -6.68
N ALA A 171 0.42 -4.93 -6.44
CA ALA A 171 -0.43 -4.18 -7.37
C ALA A 171 0.11 -2.76 -7.59
N TYR A 172 0.38 -2.01 -6.53
CA TYR A 172 0.94 -0.67 -6.62
C TYR A 172 2.31 -0.66 -7.29
N LYS A 173 3.19 -1.59 -6.90
CA LYS A 173 4.52 -1.74 -7.51
C LYS A 173 4.43 -2.00 -9.01
N GLY A 174 3.51 -2.87 -9.41
CA GLY A 174 3.34 -3.24 -10.82
C GLY A 174 2.83 -2.09 -11.71
N GLN A 175 2.14 -1.11 -11.16
CA GLN A 175 1.66 0.07 -11.89
C GLN A 175 2.64 1.24 -11.88
N ALA A 176 3.65 1.24 -11.02
CA ALA A 176 4.62 2.34 -10.91
C ALA A 176 5.29 2.72 -12.25
N PRO A 177 5.72 1.76 -13.11
CA PRO A 177 6.30 2.10 -14.41
C PRO A 177 5.38 2.90 -15.32
N ALA A 178 4.07 2.63 -15.34
CA ALA A 178 3.10 3.36 -16.14
C ALA A 178 2.90 4.81 -15.65
N LEU A 179 3.20 5.07 -14.39
CA LEU A 179 3.08 6.38 -13.76
C LEU A 179 4.36 7.23 -13.83
N MET A 180 5.49 6.69 -14.32
CA MET A 180 6.77 7.42 -14.37
C MET A 180 6.70 8.80 -15.03
N PRO A 181 5.90 9.03 -16.10
CA PRO A 181 5.74 10.37 -16.69
C PRO A 181 4.93 11.34 -15.80
N TYR A 182 4.23 10.85 -14.78
CA TYR A 182 3.29 11.61 -13.93
C TYR A 182 3.77 11.61 -12.48
N LYS A 183 4.83 12.37 -12.21
CA LYS A 183 5.62 12.29 -10.97
C LYS A 183 4.81 12.48 -9.69
N ASP A 184 3.81 13.37 -9.68
CA ASP A 184 3.01 13.64 -8.48
C ASP A 184 2.09 12.45 -8.17
N ILE A 185 1.48 11.86 -9.20
CA ILE A 185 0.67 10.65 -9.08
C ILE A 185 1.55 9.46 -8.67
N LEU A 186 2.71 9.30 -9.31
CA LEU A 186 3.68 8.25 -8.94
C LEU A 186 4.12 8.40 -7.48
N THR A 187 4.47 9.61 -7.05
CA THR A 187 4.88 9.87 -5.67
C THR A 187 3.78 9.46 -4.69
N THR A 188 2.53 9.79 -4.99
CA THR A 188 1.40 9.41 -4.15
C THR A 188 1.16 7.90 -4.15
N ALA A 189 1.21 7.26 -5.33
CA ALA A 189 1.09 5.81 -5.45
C ALA A 189 2.16 5.08 -4.62
N LEU A 190 3.42 5.55 -4.66
CA LEU A 190 4.51 5.01 -3.84
C LEU A 190 4.32 5.29 -2.33
N THR A 191 3.64 6.38 -1.98
CA THR A 191 3.29 6.67 -0.58
C THR A 191 2.27 5.65 -0.07
N ILE A 192 1.23 5.34 -0.85
CA ILE A 192 0.25 4.28 -0.54
C ILE A 192 0.96 2.93 -0.49
N HIS A 193 1.70 2.54 -1.52
CA HIS A 193 2.48 1.30 -1.58
C HIS A 193 3.29 1.02 -0.30
N SER A 194 3.92 2.05 0.27
CA SER A 194 4.67 1.90 1.53
C SER A 194 3.77 1.70 2.75
N VAL A 195 2.51 2.13 2.70
CA VAL A 195 1.52 1.87 3.75
C VAL A 195 1.01 0.43 3.64
N GLU A 196 0.68 -0.04 2.44
CA GLU A 196 0.32 -1.43 2.15
C GLU A 196 1.36 -2.40 2.73
N ALA A 197 2.66 -2.14 2.48
CA ALA A 197 3.75 -2.96 3.02
C ALA A 197 3.76 -2.99 4.56
N ARG A 198 3.38 -1.88 5.23
CA ARG A 198 3.26 -1.85 6.69
C ARG A 198 2.06 -2.65 7.18
N HIS A 199 0.92 -2.57 6.48
CA HIS A 199 -0.27 -3.34 6.79
C HIS A 199 0.02 -4.84 6.63
N ALA A 200 0.59 -5.26 5.50
CA ALA A 200 1.00 -6.64 5.22
C ALA A 200 1.90 -7.17 6.33
N SER A 201 2.94 -6.42 6.70
CA SER A 201 3.87 -6.78 7.78
C SER A 201 3.14 -6.93 9.13
N GLN A 202 2.24 -6.01 9.47
CA GLN A 202 1.51 -6.03 10.74
C GLN A 202 0.55 -7.22 10.80
N VAL A 203 -0.22 -7.47 9.75
CA VAL A 203 -1.16 -8.61 9.69
C VAL A 203 -0.40 -9.94 9.75
N ARG A 204 0.72 -10.05 9.03
CA ARG A 204 1.58 -11.24 9.06
C ARG A 204 2.08 -11.54 10.47
N ARG A 205 2.53 -10.51 11.20
CA ARG A 205 2.97 -10.65 12.60
C ARG A 205 1.85 -11.11 13.53
N LEU A 206 0.64 -10.56 13.38
CA LEU A 206 -0.52 -11.00 14.17
C LEU A 206 -0.86 -12.47 13.89
N ARG A 207 -0.84 -12.86 12.62
CA ARG A 207 -1.16 -14.23 12.20
C ARG A 207 -0.18 -15.26 12.74
N HIS A 208 1.07 -14.91 12.92
CA HIS A 208 2.13 -15.82 13.37
C HIS A 208 2.52 -15.65 14.84
N ASN A 209 1.76 -14.87 15.62
CA ASN A 209 1.97 -14.63 17.05
C ASN A 209 3.41 -14.20 17.41
N PHE A 210 4.08 -13.45 16.53
CA PHE A 210 5.46 -13.01 16.73
C PHE A 210 6.47 -14.12 17.05
N THR A 211 6.15 -15.37 16.74
CA THR A 211 7.14 -16.42 16.92
C THR A 211 8.21 -16.27 15.86
N GLU A 212 9.47 -16.12 16.28
CA GLU A 212 10.63 -16.10 15.38
C GLU A 212 10.88 -17.45 14.70
N GLN A 213 9.90 -18.39 14.81
CA GLN A 213 10.02 -19.72 14.23
C GLN A 213 9.85 -19.65 12.73
N GLU A 214 10.94 -19.83 12.06
CA GLU A 214 11.01 -20.03 10.62
C GLU A 214 10.03 -21.11 10.12
N PRO A 215 9.45 -20.93 8.93
CA PRO A 215 9.67 -19.80 7.99
C PRO A 215 8.63 -18.67 8.10
N PHE A 216 7.72 -18.69 9.04
CA PHE A 216 6.51 -17.84 9.04
C PHE A 216 6.47 -16.76 10.13
N GLY A 217 7.40 -16.79 11.09
CA GLY A 217 7.41 -15.83 12.23
C GLY A 217 7.83 -14.41 11.88
N GLN A 218 8.22 -14.15 10.65
CA GLN A 218 8.73 -12.85 10.21
C GLN A 218 7.61 -11.94 9.72
N GLY A 219 7.85 -10.62 9.74
CA GLY A 219 6.91 -9.62 9.25
C GLY A 219 6.96 -9.39 7.72
N TRP A 220 7.67 -10.23 6.96
CA TRP A 220 7.88 -10.11 5.52
C TRP A 220 7.86 -11.48 4.82
N ILE A 221 7.79 -11.46 3.50
CA ILE A 221 7.79 -12.67 2.67
C ILE A 221 9.22 -13.19 2.57
N ASN A 222 9.39 -14.51 2.64
CA ASN A 222 10.61 -15.19 2.25
C ASN A 222 10.31 -16.39 1.35
N LEU A 223 11.09 -16.54 0.30
CA LEU A 223 10.78 -17.48 -0.79
C LEU A 223 9.34 -17.22 -1.29
N ALA A 224 8.58 -18.26 -1.60
CA ALA A 224 7.14 -18.14 -1.85
C ALA A 224 6.31 -18.72 -0.68
N ASN A 225 6.87 -18.68 0.54
CA ASN A 225 6.21 -19.23 1.72
C ASN A 225 5.07 -18.33 2.17
N THR A 226 3.87 -18.89 2.23
CA THR A 226 2.69 -18.14 2.56
C THR A 226 1.89 -18.73 3.72
N ASN A 227 1.76 -20.05 3.80
CA ASN A 227 0.77 -20.79 4.58
C ASN A 227 -0.67 -20.19 4.50
N VAL A 228 -0.94 -19.37 3.49
CA VAL A 228 -2.29 -18.87 3.18
C VAL A 228 -3.03 -19.95 2.41
N PRO A 229 -4.20 -20.41 2.89
CA PRO A 229 -4.94 -21.49 2.24
C PRO A 229 -5.69 -21.02 0.99
N GLY A 230 -6.02 -21.97 0.11
CA GLY A 230 -6.92 -21.76 -1.01
C GLY A 230 -6.38 -20.83 -2.11
N PRO A 231 -7.26 -20.19 -2.88
CA PRO A 231 -6.89 -19.36 -4.03
C PRO A 231 -5.98 -18.18 -3.69
N ALA A 232 -6.08 -17.64 -2.48
CA ALA A 232 -5.24 -16.52 -2.02
C ALA A 232 -3.74 -16.86 -1.96
N ALA A 233 -3.36 -18.15 -1.95
CA ALA A 233 -1.96 -18.57 -2.08
C ALA A 233 -1.32 -18.08 -3.40
N GLY A 234 -2.12 -17.84 -4.44
CA GLY A 234 -1.67 -17.27 -5.72
C GLY A 234 -1.00 -15.91 -5.61
N VAL A 235 -1.27 -15.17 -4.53
CA VAL A 235 -0.62 -13.87 -4.26
C VAL A 235 0.91 -14.00 -4.11
N TYR A 236 1.46 -15.17 -3.84
CA TYR A 236 2.89 -15.36 -3.57
C TYR A 236 3.66 -15.98 -4.75
N VAL A 237 3.00 -16.16 -5.88
CA VAL A 237 3.67 -16.66 -7.09
C VAL A 237 4.74 -15.67 -7.54
N GLY A 238 5.98 -16.17 -7.72
CA GLY A 238 7.12 -15.36 -8.16
C GLY A 238 8.00 -14.81 -7.03
N GLU A 239 7.56 -14.82 -5.78
CA GLU A 239 8.33 -14.26 -4.64
C GLU A 239 9.66 -14.99 -4.35
N ALA A 240 9.86 -16.19 -4.91
CA ALA A 240 11.13 -16.89 -4.82
C ALA A 240 12.14 -16.49 -5.94
N ASN A 241 11.84 -15.44 -6.72
CA ASN A 241 12.73 -14.93 -7.76
C ASN A 241 14.03 -14.36 -7.16
N THR A 242 15.17 -14.69 -7.77
CA THR A 242 16.49 -14.17 -7.40
C THR A 242 17.13 -13.33 -8.50
N VAL A 243 16.49 -13.25 -9.68
CA VAL A 243 17.03 -12.52 -10.83
C VAL A 243 16.40 -11.14 -10.96
N HIS A 244 17.21 -10.11 -10.76
CA HIS A 244 16.76 -8.71 -10.81
C HIS A 244 17.65 -7.92 -11.77
N ALA A 245 17.04 -7.22 -12.73
CA ALA A 245 17.76 -6.47 -13.78
C ALA A 245 18.82 -7.33 -14.54
N GLY A 246 18.56 -8.62 -14.69
CA GLY A 246 19.48 -9.56 -15.36
C GLY A 246 20.63 -10.08 -14.49
N ILE A 247 20.65 -9.73 -13.20
CA ILE A 247 21.64 -10.23 -12.24
C ILE A 247 20.97 -11.26 -11.35
N ASP A 248 21.53 -12.46 -11.26
CA ASP A 248 21.10 -13.48 -10.30
C ASP A 248 21.78 -13.21 -8.95
N ALA A 249 21.02 -12.70 -8.00
CA ALA A 249 21.49 -12.41 -6.66
C ALA A 249 21.94 -13.68 -5.91
N ALA A 250 21.36 -14.84 -6.21
CA ALA A 250 21.78 -16.11 -5.61
C ALA A 250 23.16 -16.59 -6.12
N GLY A 251 23.59 -16.10 -7.28
CA GLY A 251 24.93 -16.38 -7.85
C GLY A 251 26.04 -15.47 -7.33
N LEU A 252 25.73 -14.45 -6.53
CA LEU A 252 26.72 -13.53 -6.00
C LEU A 252 27.46 -14.11 -4.79
N THR A 253 28.69 -13.64 -4.56
CA THR A 253 29.47 -14.01 -3.38
C THR A 253 29.22 -13.02 -2.26
N TYR A 254 28.76 -13.52 -1.13
CA TYR A 254 28.51 -12.74 0.08
C TYR A 254 29.51 -13.08 1.18
N ASN A 255 29.93 -12.08 1.95
CA ASN A 255 30.79 -12.27 3.11
C ASN A 255 30.27 -11.43 4.30
N PRO A 256 29.66 -12.02 5.34
CA PRO A 256 29.42 -13.47 5.50
C PRO A 256 28.44 -14.03 4.45
N PRO A 257 28.38 -15.36 4.27
CA PRO A 257 27.41 -16.01 3.38
C PRO A 257 25.98 -15.66 3.76
N VAL A 258 25.13 -15.46 2.73
CA VAL A 258 23.71 -15.14 2.86
C VAL A 258 22.89 -16.32 2.31
N ALA A 259 21.88 -16.78 3.04
CA ALA A 259 21.05 -17.88 2.58
C ALA A 259 20.03 -17.41 1.54
N LEU A 260 19.48 -18.35 0.76
CA LEU A 260 18.51 -18.05 -0.29
C LEU A 260 17.29 -17.28 0.22
N LYS A 261 16.82 -17.59 1.42
CA LYS A 261 15.68 -16.89 2.03
C LYS A 261 15.96 -15.40 2.25
N GLU A 262 17.16 -15.05 2.77
CA GLU A 262 17.54 -13.64 2.97
C GLU A 262 17.72 -12.90 1.65
N ILE A 263 18.10 -13.61 0.58
CA ILE A 263 18.19 -13.02 -0.76
C ILE A 263 16.79 -12.67 -1.26
N THR A 264 15.82 -13.59 -1.16
CA THR A 264 14.45 -13.33 -1.60
C THR A 264 13.72 -12.31 -0.74
N GLU A 265 14.00 -12.23 0.56
CA GLU A 265 13.47 -11.21 1.47
C GLU A 265 13.88 -9.78 1.10
N ALA A 266 15.00 -9.63 0.38
CA ALA A 266 15.50 -8.31 -0.04
C ALA A 266 14.74 -7.72 -1.25
N PHE A 267 13.89 -8.51 -1.87
CA PHE A 267 13.13 -8.12 -3.06
C PHE A 267 11.66 -8.50 -2.88
N ASP A 268 10.79 -7.73 -3.54
CA ASP A 268 9.36 -7.93 -3.54
C ASP A 268 8.88 -7.82 -4.98
N GLU A 269 8.14 -8.81 -5.48
CA GLU A 269 7.85 -8.95 -6.91
C GLU A 269 6.57 -8.22 -7.31
N PRO A 270 6.59 -7.43 -8.39
CA PRO A 270 5.38 -6.75 -8.87
C PRO A 270 4.41 -7.72 -9.54
N PHE A 271 3.12 -7.38 -9.51
CA PHE A 271 2.10 -8.00 -10.34
C PHE A 271 1.65 -7.08 -11.47
N THR A 272 1.36 -7.65 -12.62
CA THR A 272 0.60 -6.97 -13.66
C THR A 272 -0.86 -6.80 -13.23
N GLN A 273 -1.55 -5.83 -13.80
CA GLN A 273 -2.99 -5.65 -13.57
C GLN A 273 -3.78 -6.93 -13.85
N ALA A 274 -3.46 -7.66 -14.90
CA ALA A 274 -4.14 -8.91 -15.26
C ALA A 274 -3.98 -10.00 -14.19
N GLN A 275 -2.78 -10.13 -13.60
CA GLN A 275 -2.53 -11.09 -12.53
C GLN A 275 -3.36 -10.75 -11.28
N VAL A 276 -3.38 -9.48 -10.88
CA VAL A 276 -4.18 -9.04 -9.73
C VAL A 276 -5.68 -9.26 -9.97
N LEU A 277 -6.19 -8.87 -11.14
CA LEU A 277 -7.61 -9.05 -11.46
C LEU A 277 -8.02 -10.52 -11.46
N ALA A 278 -7.15 -11.43 -11.91
CA ALA A 278 -7.41 -12.86 -11.84
C ALA A 278 -7.45 -13.40 -10.40
N LEU A 279 -6.72 -12.77 -9.46
CA LEU A 279 -6.74 -13.15 -8.03
C LEU A 279 -8.01 -12.68 -7.33
N VAL A 280 -8.57 -11.55 -7.73
CA VAL A 280 -9.75 -10.95 -7.10
C VAL A 280 -11.07 -11.29 -7.81
N ASP A 281 -11.03 -12.07 -8.91
CA ASP A 281 -12.17 -12.38 -9.77
C ASP A 281 -13.36 -12.97 -9.01
N GLY A 282 -13.14 -13.89 -8.07
CA GLY A 282 -14.21 -14.47 -7.26
C GLY A 282 -14.74 -13.58 -6.13
N PHE A 283 -14.04 -12.47 -5.82
CA PHE A 283 -14.32 -11.58 -4.69
C PHE A 283 -15.02 -10.28 -5.11
N ILE A 284 -14.96 -9.93 -6.39
CA ILE A 284 -15.53 -8.71 -6.97
C ILE A 284 -16.59 -9.12 -8.00
N VAL A 285 -17.83 -8.64 -7.81
CA VAL A 285 -19.00 -9.00 -8.62
C VAL A 285 -19.43 -7.83 -9.49
#